data_a6c670ab10bbd8ed4e7490708812d9b0
#
_entry.id   a6c670ab10bbd8ed4e7490708812d9b0
#
_cell.length_a   1.000
_cell.length_b   1.000
_cell.length_c   1.000
_cell.angle_alpha   90.00
_cell.angle_beta   90.00
_cell.angle_gamma   90.00
#
_symmetry.space_group_name_H-M   'P 1'
#
loop_
_entity.id
_entity.type
_entity.pdbx_description
1 polymer ?
#
loop_
_entity_poly.entity_id
_entity_poly.type
_entity_poly.pdbx_seq_one_letter_code
_entity_poly.pdbx_strand_id
1 'polypeptide(L)'
;MHVAIFLIKKGISVHFLIDNDGTIYQTMDMQHAAWHAGTSRVNRASVGVEITNAYYLKYQNWYERNGHGERPIVEDAWVHGSKLNPFLDFYPVQKEALKALWNAIESVTDVEFKTPLNQSGSIDTGYVQDVVYGKFAGIVSHYHCSKKKIDCAGLDIKELMEEADMFPQIEEAK
;
A
#
# COMPACT_ATOMS: atom_id res chain seq x y z
N MET A 1 10.35 -12.13 -5.92
CA MET A 1 11.81 -12.10 -5.64
C MET A 1 12.55 -10.88 -6.22
N HIS A 2 12.15 -10.30 -7.34
CA HIS A 2 12.85 -9.15 -7.97
C HIS A 2 12.73 -7.84 -7.18
N VAL A 3 11.59 -7.58 -6.51
CA VAL A 3 11.35 -6.36 -5.73
C VAL A 3 12.24 -6.30 -4.50
N ALA A 4 12.40 -7.39 -3.75
CA ALA A 4 13.29 -7.42 -2.59
C ALA A 4 14.74 -7.05 -2.97
N ILE A 5 15.24 -7.54 -4.09
CA ILE A 5 16.58 -7.17 -4.61
C ILE A 5 16.64 -5.69 -4.97
N PHE A 6 15.57 -5.13 -5.54
CA PHE A 6 15.49 -3.71 -5.86
C PHE A 6 15.53 -2.84 -4.59
N LEU A 7 14.76 -3.18 -3.56
CA LEU A 7 14.74 -2.47 -2.28
C LEU A 7 16.15 -2.44 -1.65
N ILE A 8 16.81 -3.59 -1.59
CA ILE A 8 18.18 -3.72 -1.06
C ILE A 8 19.16 -2.81 -1.84
N LYS A 9 19.12 -2.84 -3.18
CA LYS A 9 19.99 -2.00 -4.03
C LYS A 9 19.74 -0.51 -3.84
N LYS A 10 18.53 -0.11 -3.46
CA LYS A 10 18.17 1.28 -3.20
C LYS A 10 18.40 1.71 -1.76
N GLY A 11 18.80 0.80 -0.86
CA GLY A 11 18.96 1.07 0.56
C GLY A 11 17.66 1.43 1.27
N ILE A 12 16.52 0.91 0.78
CA ILE A 12 15.19 1.04 1.37
C ILE A 12 14.72 -0.31 1.89
N SER A 13 13.85 -0.30 2.88
CA SER A 13 13.30 -1.48 3.52
C SER A 13 11.83 -1.29 3.84
N VAL A 14 11.10 -2.39 3.91
CA VAL A 14 9.70 -2.45 4.32
C VAL A 14 9.52 -3.56 5.35
N HIS A 15 8.42 -3.58 6.08
CA HIS A 15 8.11 -4.67 7.01
C HIS A 15 7.50 -5.86 6.28
N PHE A 16 6.64 -5.58 5.30
CA PHE A 16 5.96 -6.60 4.52
C PHE A 16 6.07 -6.32 3.02
N LEU A 17 6.08 -7.41 2.26
CA LEU A 17 6.04 -7.40 0.80
C LEU A 17 4.92 -8.32 0.36
N ILE A 18 4.05 -7.85 -0.54
CA ILE A 18 3.00 -8.66 -1.17
C ILE A 18 3.39 -8.93 -2.61
N ASP A 19 3.61 -10.20 -2.97
CA ASP A 19 3.99 -10.60 -4.33
C ASP A 19 2.76 -10.68 -5.26
N ASN A 20 2.97 -10.91 -6.54
CA ASN A 20 1.94 -10.93 -7.58
C ASN A 20 0.83 -11.97 -7.35
N ASP A 21 1.14 -13.06 -6.66
CA ASP A 21 0.22 -14.15 -6.33
C ASP A 21 -0.49 -13.96 -4.97
N GLY A 22 -0.31 -12.81 -4.32
CA GLY A 22 -0.84 -12.52 -3.00
C GLY A 22 -0.01 -13.08 -1.83
N THR A 23 1.12 -13.75 -2.09
CA THR A 23 2.00 -14.22 -1.02
C THR A 23 2.55 -13.03 -0.23
N ILE A 24 2.40 -13.07 1.10
CA ILE A 24 2.90 -12.06 2.02
C ILE A 24 4.23 -12.52 2.61
N TYR A 25 5.26 -11.71 2.47
CA TYR A 25 6.56 -11.92 3.10
C TYR A 25 6.78 -10.88 4.19
N GLN A 26 7.01 -11.31 5.42
CA GLN A 26 7.53 -10.44 6.46
C GLN A 26 9.05 -10.37 6.33
N THR A 27 9.57 -9.16 6.07
CA THR A 27 11.00 -8.93 5.83
C THR A 27 11.70 -8.28 7.02
N MET A 28 10.92 -7.73 7.95
CA MET A 28 11.42 -7.06 9.15
C MET A 28 10.38 -7.13 10.26
N ASP A 29 10.85 -7.16 11.52
CA ASP A 29 9.98 -7.01 12.69
C ASP A 29 9.39 -5.59 12.73
N MET A 30 8.08 -5.50 13.02
CA MET A 30 7.36 -4.22 13.08
C MET A 30 7.84 -3.28 14.20
N GLN A 31 8.56 -3.79 15.19
CA GLN A 31 9.16 -2.97 16.25
C GLN A 31 10.39 -2.19 15.79
N HIS A 32 10.93 -2.49 14.60
CA HIS A 32 12.07 -1.81 14.02
C HIS A 32 11.61 -0.78 12.98
N ALA A 33 12.35 0.31 12.81
CA ALA A 33 12.04 1.30 11.80
C ALA A 33 12.49 0.84 10.41
N ALA A 34 11.56 0.74 9.47
CA ALA A 34 11.87 0.51 8.05
C ALA A 34 12.07 1.83 7.29
N TRP A 35 12.91 1.82 6.25
CA TRP A 35 13.22 3.00 5.44
C TRP A 35 12.38 3.03 4.16
N HIS A 36 11.11 3.46 4.26
CA HIS A 36 10.14 3.42 3.16
C HIS A 36 9.42 4.75 2.90
N ALA A 37 9.18 5.58 3.92
CA ALA A 37 8.30 6.75 3.81
C ALA A 37 9.03 8.08 3.57
N GLY A 38 10.34 8.05 3.33
CA GLY A 38 11.15 9.21 2.98
C GLY A 38 11.50 10.16 4.12
N THR A 39 10.88 10.03 5.30
CA THR A 39 11.22 10.81 6.50
C THR A 39 11.45 9.90 7.70
N SER A 40 12.45 10.22 8.51
CA SER A 40 12.78 9.45 9.71
C SER A 40 11.61 9.39 10.71
N ARG A 41 10.78 10.43 10.78
CA ARG A 41 9.62 10.48 11.67
C ARG A 41 8.58 9.44 11.25
N VAL A 42 8.16 9.44 9.99
CA VAL A 42 7.16 8.50 9.49
C VAL A 42 7.72 7.08 9.51
N ASN A 43 8.98 6.88 9.10
CA ASN A 43 9.63 5.57 9.12
C ASN A 43 9.63 4.89 10.50
N ARG A 44 9.71 5.67 11.58
CA ARG A 44 9.72 5.16 12.96
C ARG A 44 8.34 4.95 13.56
N ALA A 45 7.30 5.49 12.93
CA ALA A 45 5.94 5.51 13.43
C ALA A 45 4.97 4.76 12.50
N SER A 46 5.48 3.94 11.58
CA SER A 46 4.62 3.25 10.60
C SER A 46 5.15 1.87 10.23
N VAL A 47 4.22 1.00 9.88
CA VAL A 47 4.47 -0.29 9.23
C VAL A 47 4.47 -0.07 7.72
N GLY A 48 5.58 -0.37 7.04
CA GLY A 48 5.70 -0.24 5.58
C GLY A 48 5.32 -1.51 4.88
N VAL A 49 4.45 -1.41 3.88
CA VAL A 49 4.04 -2.50 3.00
C VAL A 49 4.37 -2.14 1.56
N GLU A 50 5.12 -2.98 0.88
CA GLU A 50 5.36 -2.90 -0.56
C GLU A 50 4.48 -3.90 -1.28
N ILE A 51 3.72 -3.45 -2.29
CA ILE A 51 2.91 -4.32 -3.14
C ILE A 51 3.56 -4.37 -4.52
N THR A 52 3.95 -5.56 -4.96
CA THR A 52 4.66 -5.76 -6.23
C THR A 52 3.83 -5.28 -7.41
N ASN A 53 4.31 -4.25 -8.11
CA ASN A 53 3.69 -3.72 -9.32
C ASN A 53 4.73 -2.97 -10.17
N ALA A 54 4.78 -3.24 -11.47
CA ALA A 54 5.67 -2.53 -12.41
C ALA A 54 5.10 -1.19 -12.90
N TYR A 55 3.84 -0.83 -12.58
CA TYR A 55 3.13 0.41 -12.91
C TYR A 55 2.92 0.67 -14.40
N TYR A 56 3.96 0.67 -15.24
CA TYR A 56 3.85 1.08 -16.65
C TYR A 56 3.25 0.01 -17.55
N LEU A 57 2.32 0.38 -18.45
CA LEU A 57 1.64 -0.50 -19.41
C LEU A 57 2.61 -1.35 -20.26
N LYS A 58 3.79 -0.82 -20.57
CA LYS A 58 4.82 -1.56 -21.34
C LYS A 58 5.25 -2.88 -20.71
N TYR A 59 4.97 -3.09 -19.42
CA TYR A 59 5.31 -4.32 -18.71
C TYR A 59 4.22 -5.38 -18.75
N GLN A 60 3.03 -5.08 -19.33
CA GLN A 60 1.92 -6.04 -19.42
C GLN A 60 2.35 -7.38 -20.02
N ASN A 61 2.99 -7.33 -21.19
CA ASN A 61 3.51 -8.54 -21.86
C ASN A 61 4.50 -9.34 -21.00
N TRP A 62 5.21 -8.69 -20.08
CA TRP A 62 6.12 -9.40 -19.18
C TRP A 62 5.33 -10.25 -18.18
N TYR A 63 4.26 -9.70 -17.59
CA TYR A 63 3.41 -10.43 -16.66
C TYR A 63 2.77 -11.66 -17.33
N GLU A 64 2.22 -11.50 -18.53
CA GLU A 64 1.62 -12.59 -19.30
C GLU A 64 2.63 -13.70 -19.62
N ARG A 65 3.81 -13.35 -20.14
CA ARG A 65 4.86 -14.31 -20.50
C ARG A 65 5.47 -15.04 -19.31
N ASN A 66 5.38 -14.48 -18.11
CA ASN A 66 5.89 -15.09 -16.89
C ASN A 66 4.79 -15.81 -16.09
N GLY A 67 3.60 -16.01 -16.67
CA GLY A 67 2.53 -16.81 -16.08
C GLY A 67 1.73 -16.11 -14.98
N HIS A 68 1.86 -14.78 -14.86
CA HIS A 68 1.08 -14.00 -13.89
C HIS A 68 -0.29 -13.58 -14.43
N GLY A 69 -0.52 -13.69 -15.75
CA GLY A 69 -1.73 -13.20 -16.41
C GLY A 69 -1.74 -11.69 -16.63
N GLU A 70 -2.83 -11.21 -17.21
CA GLU A 70 -3.04 -9.80 -17.50
C GLU A 70 -3.36 -9.03 -16.21
N ARG A 71 -2.71 -7.86 -16.02
CA ARG A 71 -3.06 -6.94 -14.94
C ARG A 71 -4.20 -6.03 -15.35
N PRO A 72 -5.13 -5.70 -14.43
CA PRO A 72 -6.10 -4.63 -14.67
C PRO A 72 -5.39 -3.31 -14.99
N ILE A 73 -6.09 -2.42 -15.71
CA ILE A 73 -5.58 -1.09 -16.07
C ILE A 73 -6.44 -0.03 -15.38
N VAL A 74 -5.79 0.93 -14.75
CA VAL A 74 -6.42 2.14 -14.24
C VAL A 74 -6.28 3.24 -15.27
N GLU A 75 -7.41 3.81 -15.72
CA GLU A 75 -7.45 4.85 -16.78
C GLU A 75 -7.77 6.24 -16.23
N ASP A 76 -8.38 6.34 -15.05
CA ASP A 76 -8.84 7.60 -14.49
C ASP A 76 -8.44 7.75 -13.01
N ALA A 77 -7.16 7.96 -12.76
CA ALA A 77 -6.64 8.24 -11.43
C ALA A 77 -6.10 9.67 -11.35
N TRP A 78 -6.31 10.29 -10.19
CA TRP A 78 -5.86 11.65 -9.90
C TRP A 78 -5.03 11.64 -8.62
N VAL A 79 -3.85 12.26 -8.69
CA VAL A 79 -2.99 12.46 -7.52
C VAL A 79 -2.44 13.88 -7.56
N HIS A 80 -2.44 14.57 -6.42
CA HIS A 80 -2.01 15.97 -6.28
C HIS A 80 -2.70 16.92 -7.26
N GLY A 81 -3.99 16.65 -7.58
CA GLY A 81 -4.77 17.47 -8.50
C GLY A 81 -4.41 17.27 -9.98
N SER A 82 -3.60 16.28 -10.32
CA SER A 82 -3.20 15.96 -11.70
C SER A 82 -3.71 14.60 -12.11
N LYS A 83 -4.28 14.50 -13.31
CA LYS A 83 -4.66 13.22 -13.92
C LYS A 83 -3.40 12.45 -14.32
N LEU A 84 -3.38 11.17 -13.96
CA LEU A 84 -2.30 10.26 -14.35
C LEU A 84 -2.58 9.63 -15.71
N ASN A 85 -1.51 9.28 -16.44
CA ASN A 85 -1.65 8.41 -17.61
C ASN A 85 -2.10 7.01 -17.17
N PRO A 86 -2.76 6.22 -18.04
CA PRO A 86 -3.14 4.85 -17.72
C PRO A 86 -1.94 4.02 -17.25
N PHE A 87 -2.17 3.16 -16.25
CA PHE A 87 -1.14 2.33 -15.63
C PHE A 87 -1.70 0.97 -15.18
N LEU A 88 -0.79 0.02 -14.89
CA LEU A 88 -1.15 -1.30 -14.39
C LEU A 88 -1.58 -1.23 -12.92
N ASP A 89 -2.75 -1.78 -12.64
CA ASP A 89 -3.28 -1.92 -11.27
C ASP A 89 -2.70 -3.16 -10.56
N PHE A 90 -3.03 -3.31 -9.31
CA PHE A 90 -2.76 -4.51 -8.52
C PHE A 90 -3.72 -5.64 -8.93
N TYR A 91 -3.25 -6.89 -8.81
CA TYR A 91 -4.14 -8.03 -8.98
C TYR A 91 -5.18 -8.10 -7.83
N PRO A 92 -6.39 -8.63 -8.09
CA PRO A 92 -7.38 -8.82 -7.03
C PRO A 92 -6.83 -9.62 -5.84
N VAL A 93 -6.05 -10.68 -6.08
CA VAL A 93 -5.42 -11.49 -5.02
C VAL A 93 -4.44 -10.69 -4.15
N GLN A 94 -3.77 -9.66 -4.70
CA GLN A 94 -2.91 -8.77 -3.91
C GLN A 94 -3.74 -7.86 -3.01
N LYS A 95 -4.91 -7.40 -3.49
CA LYS A 95 -5.85 -6.59 -2.69
C LYS A 95 -6.44 -7.41 -1.54
N GLU A 96 -6.81 -8.67 -1.79
CA GLU A 96 -7.25 -9.60 -0.73
C GLU A 96 -6.15 -9.85 0.32
N ALA A 97 -4.92 -10.09 -0.14
CA ALA A 97 -3.78 -10.26 0.76
C ALA A 97 -3.51 -9.00 1.60
N LEU A 98 -3.67 -7.80 1.01
CA LEU A 98 -3.51 -6.53 1.71
C LEU A 98 -4.56 -6.35 2.82
N LYS A 99 -5.83 -6.68 2.56
CA LYS A 99 -6.91 -6.64 3.56
C LYS A 99 -6.61 -7.59 4.73
N ALA A 100 -6.21 -8.83 4.42
CA ALA A 100 -5.83 -9.80 5.45
C ALA A 100 -4.63 -9.33 6.29
N LEU A 101 -3.63 -8.70 5.64
CA LEU A 101 -2.48 -8.13 6.33
C LEU A 101 -2.88 -6.96 7.24
N TRP A 102 -3.78 -6.07 6.80
CA TRP A 102 -4.27 -4.97 7.61
C TRP A 102 -4.98 -5.47 8.87
N ASN A 103 -5.86 -6.47 8.75
CA ASN A 103 -6.53 -7.10 9.91
C ASN A 103 -5.51 -7.72 10.88
N ALA A 104 -4.48 -8.39 10.36
CA ALA A 104 -3.42 -8.94 11.20
C ALA A 104 -2.60 -7.87 11.91
N ILE A 105 -2.30 -6.74 11.26
CA ILE A 105 -1.60 -5.60 11.88
C ILE A 105 -2.48 -4.95 12.94
N GLU A 106 -3.75 -4.69 12.65
CA GLU A 106 -4.71 -4.10 13.60
C GLU A 106 -4.84 -4.95 14.86
N SER A 107 -4.91 -6.28 14.72
CA SER A 107 -5.06 -7.20 15.88
C SER A 107 -3.90 -7.14 16.88
N VAL A 108 -2.74 -6.59 16.49
CA VAL A 108 -1.53 -6.51 17.33
C VAL A 108 -1.00 -5.09 17.52
N THR A 109 -1.73 -4.09 17.01
CA THR A 109 -1.37 -2.67 17.11
C THR A 109 -2.61 -1.83 17.41
N ASP A 110 -2.41 -0.55 17.77
CA ASP A 110 -3.50 0.41 17.95
C ASP A 110 -3.80 1.22 16.65
N VAL A 111 -3.46 0.68 15.48
CA VAL A 111 -3.72 1.36 14.20
C VAL A 111 -5.20 1.21 13.82
N GLU A 112 -5.90 2.34 13.76
CA GLU A 112 -7.31 2.35 13.37
C GLU A 112 -7.48 2.25 11.84
N PHE A 113 -8.57 1.60 11.40
CA PHE A 113 -8.99 1.58 10.00
C PHE A 113 -9.59 2.92 9.58
N LYS A 114 -8.71 3.88 9.32
CA LYS A 114 -9.05 5.17 8.75
C LYS A 114 -7.97 5.64 7.78
N THR A 115 -8.36 6.43 6.80
CA THR A 115 -7.48 7.04 5.80
C THR A 115 -7.80 8.52 5.68
N PRO A 116 -6.86 9.39 5.23
CA PRO A 116 -7.18 10.79 5.00
C PRO A 116 -8.31 10.94 3.97
N LEU A 117 -9.35 11.68 4.34
CA LEU A 117 -10.48 11.99 3.48
C LEU A 117 -10.53 13.49 3.17
N ASN A 118 -10.98 13.82 1.95
CA ASN A 118 -11.28 15.18 1.55
C ASN A 118 -12.67 15.62 2.08
N GLN A 119 -13.06 16.85 1.79
CA GLN A 119 -14.32 17.42 2.25
C GLN A 119 -15.58 16.69 1.74
N SER A 120 -15.47 15.96 0.62
CA SER A 120 -16.57 15.15 0.07
C SER A 120 -16.68 13.76 0.69
N GLY A 121 -15.78 13.38 1.60
CA GLY A 121 -15.71 12.05 2.18
C GLY A 121 -15.04 10.98 1.29
N SER A 122 -14.45 11.39 0.18
CA SER A 122 -13.61 10.55 -0.66
C SER A 122 -12.16 10.58 -0.18
N ILE A 123 -11.34 9.63 -0.62
CA ILE A 123 -9.91 9.62 -0.28
C ILE A 123 -9.26 10.95 -0.72
N ASP A 124 -8.50 11.57 0.19
CA ASP A 124 -7.63 12.69 -0.17
C ASP A 124 -6.40 12.14 -0.92
N THR A 125 -6.32 12.33 -2.22
CA THR A 125 -5.18 11.90 -3.03
C THR A 125 -4.04 12.92 -3.07
N GLY A 126 -4.03 13.84 -2.11
CA GLY A 126 -3.02 14.89 -1.97
C GLY A 126 -2.01 14.62 -0.85
N TYR A 127 -1.11 15.59 -0.69
CA TYR A 127 -0.17 15.63 0.43
C TYR A 127 -0.90 16.03 1.72
N VAL A 128 -0.73 15.22 2.77
CA VAL A 128 -1.38 15.45 4.07
C VAL A 128 -0.33 15.77 5.13
N GLN A 129 -0.34 17.00 5.61
CA GLN A 129 0.66 17.49 6.56
C GLN A 129 0.67 16.73 7.87
N ASP A 130 -0.51 16.34 8.38
CA ASP A 130 -0.64 15.60 9.64
C ASP A 130 -0.03 14.19 9.56
N VAL A 131 -0.05 13.56 8.38
CA VAL A 131 0.65 12.29 8.15
C VAL A 131 2.16 12.48 8.33
N VAL A 132 2.73 13.49 7.68
CA VAL A 132 4.18 13.75 7.73
C VAL A 132 4.65 14.18 9.11
N TYR A 133 3.79 14.85 9.88
CA TYR A 133 4.09 15.23 11.26
C TYR A 133 3.77 14.13 12.29
N GLY A 134 3.33 12.95 11.84
CA GLY A 134 3.00 11.84 12.74
C GLY A 134 1.80 12.11 13.66
N LYS A 135 0.87 12.95 13.20
CA LYS A 135 -0.37 13.29 13.92
C LYS A 135 -1.57 12.49 13.44
N PHE A 136 -1.45 11.83 12.30
CA PHE A 136 -2.47 10.97 11.74
C PHE A 136 -2.07 9.51 12.01
N ALA A 137 -2.92 8.78 12.74
CA ALA A 137 -2.82 7.33 12.90
C ALA A 137 -3.85 6.68 11.96
N GLY A 138 -3.44 5.69 11.16
CA GLY A 138 -4.30 5.04 10.18
C GLY A 138 -3.53 4.55 8.95
N ILE A 139 -4.24 4.19 7.90
CA ILE A 139 -3.70 3.65 6.65
C ILE A 139 -3.47 4.80 5.67
N VAL A 140 -2.26 4.91 5.15
CA VAL A 140 -1.84 6.00 4.26
C VAL A 140 -1.05 5.48 3.05
N SER A 141 -1.10 6.23 1.97
CA SER A 141 -0.29 6.01 0.77
C SER A 141 0.91 6.95 0.74
N HIS A 142 1.90 6.67 -0.10
CA HIS A 142 3.08 7.55 -0.28
C HIS A 142 2.73 8.95 -0.76
N TYR A 143 1.66 9.15 -1.54
CA TYR A 143 1.23 10.48 -1.96
C TYR A 143 0.77 11.34 -0.77
N HIS A 144 0.29 10.74 0.32
CA HIS A 144 0.02 11.50 1.55
C HIS A 144 1.31 12.00 2.21
N CYS A 145 2.40 11.24 2.06
CA CYS A 145 3.70 11.55 2.68
C CYS A 145 4.55 12.53 1.86
N SER A 146 4.34 12.63 0.55
CA SER A 146 5.21 13.43 -0.34
C SER A 146 4.51 13.89 -1.61
N LYS A 147 4.62 15.18 -1.93
CA LYS A 147 4.14 15.77 -3.19
C LYS A 147 4.83 15.22 -4.45
N LYS A 148 5.93 14.47 -4.30
CA LYS A 148 6.69 13.87 -5.40
C LYS A 148 6.32 12.41 -5.67
N LYS A 149 5.44 11.83 -4.85
CA LYS A 149 5.04 10.43 -4.92
C LYS A 149 3.60 10.30 -5.40
N ILE A 150 3.35 9.31 -6.22
CA ILE A 150 2.01 8.99 -6.76
C ILE A 150 1.53 7.59 -6.35
N ASP A 151 2.40 6.79 -5.79
CA ASP A 151 2.08 5.43 -5.34
C ASP A 151 1.35 5.48 -3.98
N CYS A 152 0.33 4.70 -3.72
CA CYS A 152 -0.34 3.72 -4.59
C CYS A 152 -1.57 4.31 -5.31
N ALA A 153 -1.38 5.09 -6.37
CA ALA A 153 -2.48 5.62 -7.15
C ALA A 153 -3.41 4.48 -7.64
N GLY A 154 -4.72 4.76 -7.72
CA GLY A 154 -5.72 3.79 -8.16
C GLY A 154 -6.14 2.76 -7.11
N LEU A 155 -5.44 2.67 -5.97
CA LEU A 155 -5.87 1.82 -4.86
C LEU A 155 -6.93 2.57 -4.04
N ASP A 156 -8.18 2.10 -4.06
CA ASP A 156 -9.23 2.63 -3.18
C ASP A 156 -9.05 2.06 -1.76
N ILE A 157 -8.21 2.76 -0.97
CA ILE A 157 -7.92 2.36 0.42
C ILE A 157 -9.19 2.36 1.26
N LYS A 158 -10.13 3.29 1.03
CA LYS A 158 -11.37 3.38 1.81
C LYS A 158 -12.27 2.18 1.54
N GLU A 159 -12.50 1.83 0.27
CA GLU A 159 -13.27 0.65 -0.12
C GLU A 159 -12.66 -0.63 0.46
N LEU A 160 -11.34 -0.80 0.31
CA LEU A 160 -10.65 -1.97 0.86
C LEU A 160 -10.69 -2.06 2.39
N MET A 161 -10.67 -0.93 3.10
CA MET A 161 -10.84 -0.92 4.56
C MET A 161 -12.26 -1.32 4.96
N GLU A 162 -13.28 -0.79 4.28
CA GLU A 162 -14.67 -1.13 4.53
C GLU A 162 -14.92 -2.64 4.29
N GLU A 163 -14.31 -3.20 3.26
CA GLU A 163 -14.35 -4.64 3.00
C GLU A 163 -13.57 -5.45 4.07
N ALA A 164 -12.41 -4.95 4.53
CA ALA A 164 -11.59 -5.64 5.54
C ALA A 164 -12.31 -5.69 6.90
N ASP A 165 -12.98 -4.63 7.31
CA ASP A 165 -13.74 -4.55 8.57
C ASP A 165 -14.92 -5.54 8.62
N MET A 166 -15.42 -5.99 7.45
CA MET A 166 -16.46 -7.00 7.33
C MET A 166 -15.96 -8.45 7.49
N PHE A 167 -14.64 -8.71 7.53
CA PHE A 167 -14.12 -10.04 7.81
C PHE A 167 -14.38 -10.40 9.29
N PRO A 168 -14.99 -11.58 9.58
CA PRO A 168 -15.17 -12.01 10.96
C PRO A 168 -13.82 -12.08 11.65
N GLN A 169 -13.69 -11.37 12.76
CA GLN A 169 -12.56 -11.51 13.69
C GLN A 169 -12.33 -13.00 13.92
N ILE A 170 -11.12 -13.46 13.72
CA ILE A 170 -10.77 -14.88 13.98
C ILE A 170 -11.06 -15.10 15.47
N GLU A 171 -12.17 -15.79 15.80
CA GLU A 171 -12.43 -16.21 17.18
C GLU A 171 -11.23 -17.03 17.63
N GLU A 172 -10.55 -16.57 18.66
CA GLU A 172 -9.47 -17.34 19.29
C GLU A 172 -10.02 -18.73 19.63
N ALA A 173 -9.49 -19.76 18.97
CA ALA A 173 -9.76 -21.13 19.34
C ALA A 173 -9.27 -21.33 20.79
N LYS A 174 -10.22 -21.40 21.72
CA LYS A 174 -9.99 -21.70 23.14
C LYS A 174 -9.44 -23.11 23.32
#